data_c07a32e3397dafa4b758faef836f35ad
#
_entry.id   c07a32e3397dafa4b758faef836f35ad
#
_cell.length_a   1.000
_cell.length_b   1.000
_cell.length_c   1.000
_cell.angle_alpha   90.00
_cell.angle_beta   90.00
_cell.angle_gamma   90.00
#
_symmetry.space_group_name_H-M   'P 1'
#
loop_
_entity.id
_entity.type
_entity.pdbx_description
1 polymer ?
#
loop_
_entity_poly.entity_id
_entity_poly.type
_entity_poly.pdbx_seq_one_letter_code
_entity_poly.pdbx_strand_id
1 'polypeptide(L)'
;MRIAVLADTHDRCPAGLPGRLRGADEIWHLGDVCDPATLVELDQLGTPLRVVLGNCDCNPAWPRELRLERAGVRFVLVHVPPAKTPREADVVLHGHTHVPRDETDSQGVRWLNPGCISRPRGGLPPSFAWLELAPGRLDWRLVLL
;
A
#
# COMPACT_ATOMS: atom_id res chain seq x y z
N MET A 1 5.96 -14.95 3.03
CA MET A 1 6.23 -13.53 3.27
C MET A 1 4.92 -12.81 3.44
N ARG A 2 4.82 -11.96 4.47
CA ARG A 2 3.58 -11.26 4.81
C ARG A 2 3.83 -9.74 4.83
N ILE A 3 3.13 -9.00 4.02
CA ILE A 3 3.33 -7.57 3.82
C ILE A 3 2.05 -6.83 4.21
N ALA A 4 2.20 -5.78 5.05
CA ALA A 4 1.10 -4.87 5.34
C ALA A 4 1.10 -3.75 4.30
N VAL A 5 -0.03 -3.52 3.64
CA VAL A 5 -0.18 -2.48 2.61
C VAL A 5 -1.16 -1.41 3.07
N LEU A 6 -0.70 -0.17 3.10
CA LEU A 6 -1.41 1.01 3.61
C LEU A 6 -1.45 2.10 2.54
N ALA A 7 -2.42 3.01 2.63
CA ALA A 7 -2.50 4.23 1.82
C ALA A 7 -3.27 5.34 2.51
N ASP A 8 -2.98 6.57 2.12
CA ASP A 8 -3.85 7.73 2.39
C ASP A 8 -4.07 7.99 3.90
N THR A 9 -2.99 8.05 4.68
CA THR A 9 -3.05 8.37 6.12
C THR A 9 -3.42 9.82 6.39
N HIS A 10 -3.00 10.79 5.54
CA HIS A 10 -3.36 12.20 5.68
C HIS A 10 -3.24 12.71 7.12
N ASP A 11 -2.04 12.62 7.71
CA ASP A 11 -1.69 13.03 9.07
C ASP A 11 -2.46 12.29 10.19
N ARG A 12 -3.11 11.17 9.89
CA ARG A 12 -3.89 10.38 10.86
C ARG A 12 -3.53 8.92 10.83
N CYS A 13 -2.79 8.48 11.84
CA CYS A 13 -2.57 7.07 12.11
C CYS A 13 -3.58 6.63 13.20
N PRO A 14 -4.55 5.75 12.91
CA PRO A 14 -5.49 5.29 13.92
C PRO A 14 -4.78 4.63 15.10
N ALA A 15 -5.21 4.95 16.31
CA ALA A 15 -4.68 4.34 17.52
C ALA A 15 -4.81 2.80 17.44
N GLY A 16 -3.73 2.10 17.73
CA GLY A 16 -3.66 0.64 17.65
C GLY A 16 -3.35 0.06 16.27
N LEU A 17 -3.28 0.88 15.19
CA LEU A 17 -2.85 0.40 13.88
C LEU A 17 -1.46 -0.26 13.94
N PRO A 18 -0.41 0.32 14.56
CA PRO A 18 0.90 -0.33 14.65
C PRO A 18 0.82 -1.72 15.28
N GLY A 19 -0.01 -1.89 16.32
CA GLY A 19 -0.24 -3.19 16.96
C GLY A 19 -0.83 -4.24 16.00
N ARG A 20 -1.71 -3.81 15.07
CA ARG A 20 -2.33 -4.69 14.06
C ARG A 20 -1.38 -5.08 12.92
N LEU A 21 -0.28 -4.33 12.73
CA LEU A 21 0.72 -4.60 11.71
C LEU A 21 1.87 -5.49 12.21
N ARG A 22 1.89 -5.84 13.49
CA ARG A 22 2.90 -6.75 14.05
C ARG A 22 2.89 -8.09 13.33
N GLY A 23 4.10 -8.60 13.03
CA GLY A 23 4.30 -9.81 12.27
C GLY A 23 4.29 -9.62 10.75
N ALA A 24 4.28 -8.36 10.26
CA ALA A 24 4.63 -8.06 8.90
C ALA A 24 6.14 -8.24 8.67
N ASP A 25 6.52 -8.82 7.55
CA ASP A 25 7.91 -8.88 7.08
C ASP A 25 8.33 -7.53 6.45
N GLU A 26 7.39 -6.84 5.81
CA GLU A 26 7.53 -5.49 5.27
C GLU A 26 6.22 -4.71 5.44
N ILE A 27 6.32 -3.37 5.50
CA ILE A 27 5.18 -2.45 5.43
C ILE A 27 5.35 -1.60 4.17
N TRP A 28 4.34 -1.57 3.31
CA TRP A 28 4.31 -0.77 2.10
C TRP A 28 3.24 0.30 2.21
N HIS A 29 3.65 1.57 2.15
CA HIS A 29 2.74 2.73 2.18
C HIS A 29 2.64 3.37 0.80
N LEU A 30 1.45 3.41 0.25
CA LEU A 30 1.19 3.85 -1.13
C LEU A 30 0.95 5.36 -1.26
N GLY A 31 1.54 6.18 -0.37
CA GLY A 31 1.55 7.63 -0.45
C GLY A 31 0.37 8.34 0.22
N ASP A 32 0.39 9.67 0.15
CA ASP A 32 -0.47 10.61 0.88
C ASP A 32 -0.39 10.39 2.41
N VAL A 33 0.83 10.42 2.90
CA VAL A 33 1.16 10.50 4.33
C VAL A 33 0.92 11.91 4.85
N CYS A 34 1.33 12.91 4.07
CA CYS A 34 1.45 14.35 4.33
C CYS A 34 2.61 14.67 5.29
N ASP A 35 2.44 14.59 6.61
CA ASP A 35 3.54 14.76 7.57
C ASP A 35 4.25 13.42 7.83
N PRO A 36 5.56 13.29 7.51
CA PRO A 36 6.34 12.09 7.82
C PRO A 36 6.33 11.67 9.29
N ALA A 37 6.12 12.60 10.22
CA ALA A 37 5.98 12.29 11.64
C ALA A 37 4.83 11.32 11.94
N THR A 38 3.83 11.24 11.07
CA THR A 38 2.72 10.30 11.17
C THR A 38 3.18 8.83 11.12
N LEU A 39 4.34 8.56 10.50
CA LEU A 39 4.88 7.20 10.33
C LEU A 39 5.80 6.76 11.47
N VAL A 40 6.11 7.63 12.45
CA VAL A 40 7.08 7.34 13.52
C VAL A 40 6.72 6.07 14.30
N GLU A 41 5.44 5.86 14.62
CA GLU A 41 5.00 4.64 15.32
C GLU A 41 5.16 3.38 14.46
N LEU A 42 5.08 3.49 13.13
CA LEU A 42 5.33 2.38 12.21
C LEU A 42 6.82 2.08 12.10
N ASP A 43 7.67 3.11 12.05
CA ASP A 43 9.13 2.95 12.06
C ASP A 43 9.62 2.26 13.34
N GLN A 44 9.00 2.57 14.49
CA GLN A 44 9.32 1.95 15.78
C GLN A 44 9.01 0.45 15.85
N LEU A 45 8.24 -0.11 14.90
CA LEU A 45 8.04 -1.55 14.81
C LEU A 45 9.32 -2.31 14.39
N GLY A 46 10.32 -1.60 13.85
CA GLY A 46 11.55 -2.21 13.33
C GLY A 46 11.34 -3.03 12.05
N THR A 47 10.13 -2.98 11.48
CA THR A 47 9.79 -3.64 10.22
C THR A 47 10.17 -2.74 9.06
N PRO A 48 10.83 -3.24 7.99
CA PRO A 48 11.16 -2.43 6.82
C PRO A 48 9.94 -1.70 6.26
N LEU A 49 9.97 -0.36 6.28
CA LEU A 49 8.91 0.50 5.77
C LEU A 49 9.32 1.06 4.42
N ARG A 50 8.48 0.88 3.40
CA ARG A 50 8.64 1.43 2.05
C ARG A 50 7.50 2.38 1.76
N VAL A 51 7.83 3.59 1.32
CA VAL A 51 6.85 4.63 1.04
C VAL A 51 7.04 5.12 -0.39
N VAL A 52 5.95 5.24 -1.15
CA VAL A 52 5.94 5.99 -2.41
C VAL A 52 5.32 7.37 -2.18
N LEU A 53 5.78 8.34 -2.96
CA LEU A 53 5.33 9.73 -2.85
C LEU A 53 3.90 9.87 -3.38
N GLY A 54 3.00 10.39 -2.55
CA GLY A 54 1.66 10.80 -2.94
C GLY A 54 1.59 12.26 -3.42
N ASN A 55 0.41 12.70 -3.82
CA ASN A 55 0.23 14.07 -4.29
C ASN A 55 0.17 15.11 -3.15
N CYS A 56 -0.10 14.68 -1.92
CA CYS A 56 -0.05 15.54 -0.73
C CYS A 56 1.33 15.51 -0.04
N ASP A 57 2.27 14.69 -0.52
CA ASP A 57 3.58 14.51 0.10
C ASP A 57 4.63 15.45 -0.48
N CYS A 58 5.57 15.91 0.36
CA CYS A 58 6.71 16.75 -0.03
C CYS A 58 8.06 16.09 0.27
N ASN A 59 8.12 14.86 0.77
CA ASN A 59 9.37 14.23 1.18
C ASN A 59 10.21 13.81 -0.04
N PRO A 60 11.40 14.42 -0.28
CA PRO A 60 12.22 14.14 -1.47
C PRO A 60 12.86 12.74 -1.44
N ALA A 61 12.88 12.06 -0.30
CA ALA A 61 13.43 10.71 -0.18
C ALA A 61 12.46 9.64 -0.69
N TRP A 62 11.17 9.97 -0.86
CA TRP A 62 10.18 9.00 -1.32
C TRP A 62 10.06 9.03 -2.86
N PRO A 63 10.26 7.88 -3.54
CA PRO A 63 10.09 7.79 -4.98
C PRO A 63 8.61 7.88 -5.37
N ARG A 64 8.33 8.40 -6.57
CA ARG A 64 6.97 8.39 -7.14
C ARG A 64 6.51 7.01 -7.59
N GLU A 65 7.45 6.17 -7.96
CA GLU A 65 7.25 4.79 -8.36
C GLU A 65 8.33 3.93 -7.72
N LEU A 66 7.94 2.79 -7.17
CA LEU A 66 8.85 1.79 -6.63
C LEU A 66 8.57 0.45 -7.30
N ARG A 67 9.60 -0.16 -7.90
CA ARG A 67 9.53 -1.49 -8.49
C ARG A 67 10.22 -2.48 -7.58
N LEU A 68 9.53 -3.55 -7.25
CA LEU A 68 10.00 -4.59 -6.34
C LEU A 68 9.70 -5.96 -6.92
N GLU A 69 10.59 -6.91 -6.67
CA GLU A 69 10.32 -8.32 -6.90
C GLU A 69 10.32 -9.06 -5.56
N ARG A 70 9.24 -9.81 -5.30
CA ARG A 70 9.09 -10.62 -4.09
C ARG A 70 8.46 -11.97 -4.45
N ALA A 71 9.09 -13.06 -4.04
CA ALA A 71 8.64 -14.43 -4.34
C ALA A 71 8.37 -14.68 -5.84
N GLY A 72 9.17 -14.06 -6.73
CA GLY A 72 9.03 -14.18 -8.18
C GLY A 72 7.90 -13.34 -8.79
N VAL A 73 7.23 -12.48 -8.02
CA VAL A 73 6.18 -11.55 -8.49
C VAL A 73 6.76 -10.14 -8.61
N ARG A 74 6.51 -9.49 -9.75
CA ARG A 74 6.97 -8.12 -10.05
C ARG A 74 5.88 -7.12 -9.68
N PHE A 75 6.17 -6.30 -8.68
CA PHE A 75 5.28 -5.28 -8.15
C PHE A 75 5.67 -3.90 -8.65
N VAL A 76 4.67 -3.10 -9.01
CA VAL A 76 4.79 -1.65 -9.21
C VAL A 76 3.93 -0.96 -8.16
N LEU A 77 4.57 -0.18 -7.29
CA LEU A 77 3.93 0.63 -6.27
C LEU A 77 3.92 2.07 -6.73
N VAL A 78 2.75 2.68 -6.74
CA VAL A 78 2.54 4.09 -7.07
C VAL A 78 1.44 4.67 -6.19
N HIS A 79 1.34 5.99 -6.09
CA HIS A 79 0.19 6.58 -5.41
C HIS A 79 -1.00 6.74 -6.36
N VAL A 80 -0.84 7.49 -7.44
CA VAL A 80 -1.89 7.69 -8.44
C VAL A 80 -1.86 6.53 -9.44
N PRO A 81 -2.98 5.81 -9.66
CA PRO A 81 -3.01 4.73 -10.63
C PRO A 81 -2.70 5.25 -12.05
N PRO A 82 -1.74 4.65 -12.75
CA PRO A 82 -1.39 5.08 -14.09
C PRO A 82 -2.51 4.76 -15.09
N ALA A 83 -2.66 5.61 -16.11
CA ALA A 83 -3.67 5.43 -17.16
C ALA A 83 -3.41 4.21 -18.06
N LYS A 84 -2.18 3.70 -18.08
CA LYS A 84 -1.79 2.52 -18.84
C LYS A 84 -1.10 1.52 -17.94
N THR A 85 -1.32 0.25 -18.21
CA THR A 85 -0.66 -0.84 -17.48
C THR A 85 0.86 -0.71 -17.60
N PRO A 86 1.59 -0.65 -16.47
CA PRO A 86 3.04 -0.58 -16.48
C PRO A 86 3.65 -1.83 -17.13
N ARG A 87 4.70 -1.64 -17.94
CA ARG A 87 5.45 -2.78 -18.50
C ARG A 87 6.12 -3.58 -17.40
N GLU A 88 6.23 -4.90 -17.60
CA GLU A 88 6.93 -5.82 -16.70
C GLU A 88 6.39 -5.78 -15.24
N ALA A 89 5.08 -5.59 -15.11
CA ALA A 89 4.37 -5.69 -13.84
C ALA A 89 3.45 -6.90 -13.86
N ASP A 90 3.44 -7.65 -12.76
CA ASP A 90 2.44 -8.69 -12.50
C ASP A 90 1.34 -8.12 -11.60
N VAL A 91 1.71 -7.20 -10.70
CA VAL A 91 0.81 -6.53 -9.76
C VAL A 91 1.10 -5.03 -9.70
N VAL A 92 0.06 -4.22 -9.79
CA VAL A 92 0.11 -2.77 -9.53
C VAL A 92 -0.61 -2.48 -8.22
N LEU A 93 0.10 -1.85 -7.28
CA LEU A 93 -0.44 -1.37 -6.02
C LEU A 93 -0.56 0.15 -6.05
N HIS A 94 -1.74 0.69 -5.71
CA HIS A 94 -1.96 2.14 -5.72
C HIS A 94 -2.88 2.59 -4.57
N GLY A 95 -2.83 3.87 -4.22
CA GLY A 95 -3.74 4.56 -3.30
C GLY A 95 -4.66 5.55 -4.01
N HIS A 96 -4.72 6.79 -3.53
CA HIS A 96 -5.33 7.97 -4.13
C HIS A 96 -6.87 7.97 -4.26
N THR A 97 -7.46 6.88 -4.68
CA THR A 97 -8.92 6.82 -4.89
C THR A 97 -9.71 6.74 -3.59
N HIS A 98 -9.05 6.30 -2.50
CA HIS A 98 -9.63 6.00 -1.19
C HIS A 98 -10.68 4.87 -1.24
N VAL A 99 -10.66 4.06 -2.29
CA VAL A 99 -11.60 2.96 -2.50
C VAL A 99 -10.80 1.68 -2.71
N PRO A 100 -11.09 0.61 -1.96
CA PRO A 100 -10.44 -0.68 -2.18
C PRO A 100 -10.63 -1.19 -3.61
N ARG A 101 -9.57 -1.85 -4.14
CA ARG A 101 -9.59 -2.46 -5.46
C ARG A 101 -8.90 -3.82 -5.44
N ASP A 102 -9.47 -4.78 -6.15
CA ASP A 102 -8.86 -6.06 -6.45
C ASP A 102 -9.42 -6.55 -7.79
N GLU A 103 -8.73 -6.23 -8.87
CA GLU A 103 -9.16 -6.50 -10.24
C GLU A 103 -7.97 -6.93 -11.09
N THR A 104 -8.22 -7.77 -12.09
CA THR A 104 -7.23 -8.14 -13.09
C THR A 104 -7.62 -7.53 -14.42
N ASP A 105 -6.69 -6.83 -15.06
CA ASP A 105 -6.93 -6.22 -16.36
C ASP A 105 -6.82 -7.22 -17.53
N SER A 106 -7.09 -6.74 -18.75
CA SER A 106 -7.04 -7.54 -19.98
C SER A 106 -5.63 -8.05 -20.34
N GLN A 107 -4.59 -7.51 -19.70
CA GLN A 107 -3.19 -7.93 -19.89
C GLN A 107 -2.75 -8.95 -18.81
N GLY A 108 -3.65 -9.31 -17.90
CA GLY A 108 -3.37 -10.24 -16.81
C GLY A 108 -2.68 -9.60 -15.59
N VAL A 109 -2.55 -8.28 -15.54
CA VAL A 109 -1.96 -7.55 -14.41
C VAL A 109 -3.03 -7.32 -13.34
N ARG A 110 -2.72 -7.67 -12.09
CA ARG A 110 -3.64 -7.47 -10.95
C ARG A 110 -3.45 -6.09 -10.35
N TRP A 111 -4.55 -5.36 -10.19
CA TRP A 111 -4.60 -4.01 -9.63
C TRP A 111 -5.17 -4.04 -8.24
N LEU A 112 -4.41 -3.59 -7.25
CA LEU A 112 -4.75 -3.66 -5.84
C LEU A 112 -4.71 -2.27 -5.21
N ASN A 113 -5.70 -1.99 -4.35
CA ASN A 113 -5.74 -0.80 -3.50
C ASN A 113 -6.25 -1.21 -2.11
N PRO A 114 -5.54 -0.89 -1.03
CA PRO A 114 -5.94 -1.25 0.33
C PRO A 114 -7.10 -0.41 0.88
N GLY A 115 -7.60 0.57 0.13
CA GLY A 115 -8.50 1.59 0.63
C GLY A 115 -7.75 2.74 1.29
N CYS A 116 -8.36 3.39 2.24
CA CYS A 116 -7.81 4.57 2.92
C CYS A 116 -7.82 4.36 4.44
N ILE A 117 -6.72 4.75 5.09
CA ILE A 117 -6.59 4.65 6.57
C ILE A 117 -7.44 5.68 7.30
N SER A 118 -7.60 6.90 6.76
CA SER A 118 -8.16 8.03 7.49
C SER A 118 -9.47 8.59 6.96
N ARG A 119 -9.64 8.62 5.64
CA ARG A 119 -10.76 9.29 4.96
C ARG A 119 -11.32 8.43 3.82
N PRO A 120 -11.91 7.26 4.12
CA PRO A 120 -12.43 6.38 3.08
C PRO A 120 -13.55 7.05 2.29
N ARG A 121 -13.73 6.60 1.06
CA ARG A 121 -14.82 7.05 0.16
C ARG A 121 -15.80 5.91 -0.10
N GLY A 122 -16.94 6.23 -0.71
CA GLY A 122 -17.93 5.22 -1.04
C GLY A 122 -18.68 4.62 0.15
N GLY A 123 -18.67 5.27 1.32
CA GLY A 123 -19.33 4.77 2.53
C GLY A 123 -18.66 3.58 3.18
N LEU A 124 -17.42 3.26 2.77
CA LEU A 124 -16.64 2.17 3.34
C LEU A 124 -15.90 2.62 4.60
N PRO A 125 -15.65 1.72 5.56
CA PRO A 125 -14.81 2.02 6.71
C PRO A 125 -13.33 2.16 6.31
N PRO A 126 -12.49 2.80 7.16
CA PRO A 126 -11.05 2.79 7.00
C PRO A 126 -10.51 1.36 6.88
N SER A 127 -9.43 1.19 6.12
CA SER A 127 -8.89 -0.14 5.83
C SER A 127 -7.40 -0.12 5.49
N PHE A 128 -6.79 -1.27 5.66
CA PHE A 128 -5.49 -1.65 5.10
C PHE A 128 -5.59 -3.06 4.53
N ALA A 129 -4.55 -3.58 3.92
CA ALA A 129 -4.58 -4.95 3.42
C ALA A 129 -3.36 -5.77 3.86
N TRP A 130 -3.56 -7.07 3.98
CA TRP A 130 -2.49 -8.05 4.02
C TRP A 130 -2.25 -8.62 2.62
N LEU A 131 -0.99 -8.60 2.19
CA LEU A 131 -0.49 -9.28 1.03
C LEU A 131 0.37 -10.45 1.52
N GLU A 132 -0.05 -11.66 1.24
CA GLU A 132 0.68 -12.87 1.63
C GLU A 132 1.24 -13.56 0.38
N LEU A 133 2.55 -13.81 0.39
CA LEU A 133 3.28 -14.37 -0.74
C LEU A 133 3.90 -15.71 -0.35
N ALA A 134 3.64 -16.72 -1.17
CA ALA A 134 4.31 -18.01 -1.18
C ALA A 134 4.67 -18.39 -2.63
N PRO A 135 5.54 -19.37 -2.89
CA PRO A 135 5.81 -19.82 -4.25
C PRO A 135 4.53 -20.15 -5.03
N GLY A 136 4.30 -19.42 -6.14
CA GLY A 136 3.11 -19.60 -6.98
C GLY A 136 1.78 -19.12 -6.38
N ARG A 137 1.79 -18.45 -5.22
CA ARG A 137 0.58 -17.99 -4.55
C ARG A 137 0.71 -16.55 -4.06
N LEU A 138 -0.32 -15.74 -4.39
CA LEU A 138 -0.50 -14.39 -3.91
C LEU A 138 -1.91 -14.23 -3.35
N ASP A 139 -2.01 -14.05 -2.05
CA ASP A 139 -3.27 -13.77 -1.37
C ASP A 139 -3.35 -12.29 -0.98
N TRP A 140 -4.50 -11.69 -1.25
CA TRP A 140 -4.82 -10.32 -0.89
C TRP A 140 -6.03 -10.29 0.03
N ARG A 141 -5.90 -9.70 1.20
CA ARG A 141 -6.98 -9.65 2.18
C ARG A 141 -7.14 -8.26 2.77
N LEU A 142 -8.24 -7.62 2.44
CA LEU A 142 -8.64 -6.34 3.04
C LEU A 142 -8.97 -6.52 4.53
N VAL A 143 -8.55 -5.58 5.36
CA VAL A 143 -8.81 -5.53 6.79
C VAL A 143 -9.45 -4.20 7.14
N LEU A 144 -10.66 -4.22 7.66
CA LEU A 144 -11.36 -3.03 8.12
C LEU A 144 -10.88 -2.62 9.52
N LEU A 145 -10.80 -1.30 9.74
CA LEU A 145 -10.33 -0.67 10.98
C LEU A 145 -11.48 -0.24 11.89
#